data_472e2d51a902de83f40e88fcb9e143e8
#
_entry.id   472e2d51a902de83f40e88fcb9e143e8
#
_cell.length_a   1.000
_cell.length_b   1.000
_cell.length_c   1.000
_cell.angle_alpha   90.00
_cell.angle_beta   90.00
_cell.angle_gamma   90.00
#
_symmetry.space_group_name_H-M   'P 1'
#
loop_
_entity.id
_entity.type
_entity.pdbx_description
1 polymer ?
#
loop_
_entity_poly.entity_id
_entity_poly.type
_entity_poly.pdbx_seq_one_letter_code
_entity_poly.pdbx_strand_id
1 'polypeptide(L)'
;MAELDIHDFRKFLSKQAARCLNKSSMCRELSAIKNFFKWLERKKILKNPAINIISSPKKAKVLPKALDIDDSFKLLNKIEKTEKVTWQGLRDKAILTLLYGCGLRISEALSLNIGDITAQSEFLRVKGKGNKERLVPLLPIIRQYINAYLAECPYKQNVGEPLFLGARGERISPRIIQRQIQKLRMSMGLPDTVTPHALRHSFATQLLAQGADLRSIQELLGHASLCTTQRYTDVQIETLQREYHKAHPLEKE
;
A
#
# COMPACT_ATOMS: atom_id res chain seq x y z
N MET A 1 29.03 -6.83 -24.22
CA MET A 1 27.92 -7.41 -23.44
C MET A 1 27.69 -8.89 -23.74
N ALA A 2 27.89 -9.34 -24.99
CA ALA A 2 27.81 -10.77 -25.34
C ALA A 2 28.87 -11.59 -24.59
N GLU A 3 30.04 -11.03 -24.37
CA GLU A 3 31.21 -11.65 -23.79
C GLU A 3 31.25 -11.63 -22.25
N LEU A 4 30.26 -10.99 -21.60
CA LEU A 4 30.20 -10.99 -20.15
C LEU A 4 29.95 -12.40 -19.63
N ASP A 5 30.82 -12.84 -18.75
CA ASP A 5 30.75 -14.16 -18.14
C ASP A 5 30.18 -14.13 -16.71
N ILE A 6 30.10 -15.26 -16.06
CA ILE A 6 29.59 -15.39 -14.69
C ILE A 6 30.48 -14.66 -13.67
N HIS A 7 31.80 -14.52 -13.94
CA HIS A 7 32.73 -13.84 -13.05
C HIS A 7 32.49 -12.32 -13.06
N ASP A 8 32.17 -11.74 -14.22
CA ASP A 8 31.84 -10.33 -14.34
C ASP A 8 30.61 -9.97 -13.50
N PHE A 9 29.55 -10.78 -13.57
CA PHE A 9 28.35 -10.57 -12.75
C PHE A 9 28.62 -10.76 -11.25
N ARG A 10 29.46 -11.73 -10.87
CA ARG A 10 29.88 -11.92 -9.49
C ARG A 10 30.72 -10.75 -8.99
N LYS A 11 31.67 -10.27 -9.81
CA LYS A 11 32.50 -9.10 -9.51
C LYS A 11 31.64 -7.84 -9.32
N PHE A 12 30.59 -7.67 -10.17
CA PHE A 12 29.62 -6.62 -9.97
C PHE A 12 28.94 -6.72 -8.61
N LEU A 13 28.40 -7.89 -8.24
CA LEU A 13 27.74 -8.09 -6.95
C LEU A 13 28.68 -7.86 -5.76
N SER A 14 29.93 -8.33 -5.84
CA SER A 14 30.96 -8.09 -4.83
C SER A 14 31.28 -6.61 -4.67
N LYS A 15 31.34 -5.85 -5.78
CA LYS A 15 31.54 -4.40 -5.75
C LYS A 15 30.36 -3.68 -5.09
N GLN A 16 29.13 -4.13 -5.32
CA GLN A 16 27.96 -3.57 -4.64
C GLN A 16 27.95 -3.90 -3.14
N ALA A 17 28.38 -5.09 -2.75
CA ALA A 17 28.55 -5.47 -1.35
C ALA A 17 29.63 -4.60 -0.65
N ALA A 18 30.77 -4.35 -1.31
CA ALA A 18 31.83 -3.47 -0.81
C ALA A 18 31.36 -2.01 -0.63
N ARG A 19 30.34 -1.57 -1.38
CA ARG A 19 29.68 -0.27 -1.21
C ARG A 19 28.64 -0.27 -0.09
N CYS A 20 28.59 -1.29 0.74
CA CYS A 20 27.63 -1.46 1.82
C CYS A 20 26.16 -1.43 1.37
N LEU A 21 25.86 -1.77 0.11
CA LEU A 21 24.47 -1.91 -0.33
C LEU A 21 23.81 -3.07 0.41
N ASN A 22 22.59 -2.82 0.89
CA ASN A 22 21.81 -3.89 1.51
C ASN A 22 21.41 -4.96 0.48
N LYS A 23 21.23 -6.20 0.95
CA LYS A 23 20.89 -7.37 0.10
C LYS A 23 19.62 -7.16 -0.74
N SER A 24 18.65 -6.37 -0.25
CA SER A 24 17.42 -6.07 -0.99
C SER A 24 17.69 -5.15 -2.19
N SER A 25 18.58 -4.17 -2.04
CA SER A 25 19.01 -3.29 -3.14
C SER A 25 19.80 -4.06 -4.18
N MET A 26 20.75 -4.91 -3.76
CA MET A 26 21.49 -5.78 -4.67
C MET A 26 20.60 -6.72 -5.47
N CYS A 27 19.56 -7.29 -4.84
CA CYS A 27 18.57 -8.11 -5.55
C CYS A 27 17.77 -7.30 -6.58
N ARG A 28 17.43 -6.05 -6.29
CA ARG A 28 16.72 -5.17 -7.25
C ARG A 28 17.60 -4.84 -8.45
N GLU A 29 18.87 -4.49 -8.21
CA GLU A 29 19.83 -4.24 -9.29
C GLU A 29 20.02 -5.46 -10.18
N LEU A 30 20.24 -6.64 -9.58
CA LEU A 30 20.37 -7.88 -10.33
C LEU A 30 19.11 -8.21 -11.13
N SER A 31 17.93 -7.96 -10.56
CA SER A 31 16.65 -8.16 -11.27
C SER A 31 16.50 -7.21 -12.46
N ALA A 32 16.93 -5.96 -12.31
CA ALA A 32 16.93 -4.98 -13.42
C ALA A 32 17.86 -5.44 -14.55
N ILE A 33 19.07 -5.89 -14.22
CA ILE A 33 20.03 -6.43 -15.18
C ILE A 33 19.46 -7.67 -15.88
N LYS A 34 18.90 -8.62 -15.13
CA LYS A 34 18.26 -9.82 -15.72
C LYS A 34 17.12 -9.46 -16.68
N ASN A 35 16.28 -8.49 -16.30
CA ASN A 35 15.19 -8.04 -17.18
C ASN A 35 15.71 -7.36 -18.43
N PHE A 36 16.80 -6.60 -18.34
CA PHE A 36 17.44 -5.97 -19.47
C PHE A 36 17.99 -7.03 -20.46
N PHE A 37 18.70 -8.05 -19.98
CA PHE A 37 19.19 -9.14 -20.83
C PHE A 37 18.04 -9.94 -21.44
N LYS A 38 16.95 -10.19 -20.72
CA LYS A 38 15.74 -10.81 -21.28
C LYS A 38 15.09 -9.96 -22.36
N TRP A 39 15.13 -8.65 -22.24
CA TRP A 39 14.63 -7.74 -23.25
C TRP A 39 15.50 -7.79 -24.53
N LEU A 40 16.83 -7.78 -24.38
CA LEU A 40 17.78 -7.93 -25.49
C LEU A 40 17.56 -9.26 -26.25
N GLU A 41 17.37 -10.35 -25.52
CA GLU A 41 17.08 -11.67 -26.11
C GLU A 41 15.75 -11.68 -26.87
N ARG A 42 14.68 -11.12 -26.29
CA ARG A 42 13.38 -10.97 -26.99
C ARG A 42 13.48 -10.14 -28.26
N LYS A 43 14.31 -9.11 -28.26
CA LYS A 43 14.56 -8.26 -29.45
C LYS A 43 15.54 -8.90 -30.43
N LYS A 44 16.03 -10.12 -30.16
CA LYS A 44 17.03 -10.83 -30.97
C LYS A 44 18.35 -10.05 -31.18
N ILE A 45 18.66 -9.12 -30.26
CA ILE A 45 19.88 -8.28 -30.32
C ILE A 45 21.07 -9.07 -29.76
N LEU A 46 20.84 -9.76 -28.61
CA LEU A 46 21.90 -10.43 -27.87
C LEU A 46 21.31 -11.52 -26.99
N LYS A 47 22.02 -12.65 -26.88
CA LYS A 47 21.75 -13.69 -25.90
C LYS A 47 22.99 -13.88 -25.01
N ASN A 48 22.80 -13.83 -23.67
CA ASN A 48 23.85 -14.13 -22.70
C ASN A 48 23.32 -15.14 -21.67
N PRO A 49 23.75 -16.40 -21.73
CA PRO A 49 23.29 -17.42 -20.79
C PRO A 49 23.83 -17.26 -19.37
N ALA A 50 25.01 -16.61 -19.20
CA ALA A 50 25.66 -16.45 -17.92
C ALA A 50 24.80 -15.70 -16.88
N ILE A 51 23.98 -14.72 -17.34
CA ILE A 51 23.11 -13.95 -16.45
C ILE A 51 22.01 -14.79 -15.80
N ASN A 52 21.60 -15.90 -16.43
CA ASN A 52 20.56 -16.79 -15.89
C ASN A 52 21.10 -17.69 -14.77
N ILE A 53 22.40 -17.97 -14.76
CA ILE A 53 23.06 -18.83 -13.77
C ILE A 53 23.26 -18.10 -12.44
N ILE A 54 23.38 -16.76 -12.47
CA ILE A 54 23.60 -15.95 -11.27
C ILE A 54 22.40 -16.00 -10.33
N SER A 55 22.63 -16.45 -9.10
CA SER A 55 21.64 -16.43 -8.03
C SER A 55 21.61 -15.08 -7.31
N SER A 56 20.41 -14.66 -6.92
CA SER A 56 20.25 -13.47 -6.08
C SER A 56 20.77 -13.72 -4.66
N PRO A 57 21.38 -12.71 -4.01
CA PRO A 57 21.76 -12.82 -2.61
C PRO A 57 20.58 -13.29 -1.74
N LYS A 58 20.80 -14.26 -0.86
CA LYS A 58 19.76 -14.72 0.06
C LYS A 58 19.37 -13.57 0.99
N LYS A 59 18.12 -13.13 0.89
CA LYS A 59 17.55 -12.16 1.83
C LYS A 59 17.22 -12.90 3.13
N ALA A 60 17.54 -12.30 4.28
CA ALA A 60 16.90 -12.73 5.50
C ALA A 60 15.37 -12.55 5.32
N LYS A 61 14.59 -13.59 5.58
CA LYS A 61 13.13 -13.49 5.66
C LYS A 61 12.80 -12.69 6.92
N VAL A 62 12.87 -11.38 6.85
CA VAL A 62 12.22 -10.52 7.82
C VAL A 62 10.74 -10.61 7.49
N LEU A 63 10.00 -11.44 8.22
CA LEU A 63 8.54 -11.43 8.18
C LEU A 63 8.12 -10.01 8.60
N PRO A 64 7.35 -9.28 7.77
CA PRO A 64 6.80 -8.01 8.20
C PRO A 64 5.96 -8.30 9.44
N LYS A 65 6.38 -7.79 10.60
CA LYS A 65 5.52 -7.82 11.79
C LYS A 65 4.33 -6.92 11.47
N ALA A 66 3.12 -7.49 11.44
CA ALA A 66 1.91 -6.69 11.46
C ALA A 66 1.96 -5.82 12.72
N LEU A 67 1.54 -4.56 12.63
CA LEU A 67 1.27 -3.78 13.82
C LEU A 67 0.14 -4.49 14.58
N ASP A 68 0.23 -4.51 15.88
CA ASP A 68 -0.92 -4.90 16.69
C ASP A 68 -2.03 -3.84 16.60
N ILE A 69 -3.19 -4.16 17.14
CA ILE A 69 -4.36 -3.29 17.10
C ILE A 69 -4.05 -1.98 17.83
N ASP A 70 -3.48 -2.06 19.04
CA ASP A 70 -3.18 -0.90 19.87
C ASP A 70 -2.19 0.06 19.21
N ASP A 71 -1.13 -0.45 18.62
CA ASP A 71 -0.14 0.39 17.92
C ASP A 71 -0.73 1.02 16.64
N SER A 72 -1.63 0.31 15.96
CA SER A 72 -2.37 0.86 14.81
C SER A 72 -3.26 2.03 15.24
N PHE A 73 -4.02 1.89 16.33
CA PHE A 73 -4.85 2.96 16.89
C PHE A 73 -4.02 4.12 17.44
N LYS A 74 -2.97 3.84 18.21
CA LYS A 74 -2.04 4.87 18.70
C LYS A 74 -1.47 5.71 17.54
N LEU A 75 -1.11 5.05 16.43
CA LEU A 75 -0.57 5.74 15.26
C LEU A 75 -1.62 6.64 14.60
N LEU A 76 -2.88 6.18 14.47
CA LEU A 76 -3.99 6.98 13.94
C LEU A 76 -4.33 8.17 14.85
N ASN A 77 -4.36 7.96 16.16
CA ASN A 77 -4.73 8.98 17.15
C ASN A 77 -3.61 9.97 17.46
N LYS A 78 -2.33 9.59 17.23
CA LYS A 78 -1.19 10.51 17.45
C LYS A 78 -1.24 11.73 16.55
N ILE A 79 -1.83 11.62 15.37
CA ILE A 79 -1.95 12.72 14.42
C ILE A 79 -2.86 13.83 14.95
N GLU A 80 -3.88 13.50 15.77
CA GLU A 80 -4.80 14.48 16.36
C GLU A 80 -4.20 15.24 17.54
N LYS A 81 -3.26 14.65 18.25
CA LYS A 81 -2.66 15.24 19.48
C LYS A 81 -1.57 16.27 19.22
N THR A 82 -1.35 16.66 17.96
CA THR A 82 -0.46 17.78 17.65
C THR A 82 -1.18 19.10 17.98
N GLU A 83 -0.54 20.02 18.68
CA GLU A 83 -1.08 21.25 19.29
C GLU A 83 -1.93 22.16 18.37
N LYS A 84 -1.84 21.99 17.06
CA LYS A 84 -2.74 22.57 16.06
C LYS A 84 -3.18 21.51 15.08
N VAL A 85 -4.46 21.17 15.09
CA VAL A 85 -5.07 20.37 14.02
C VAL A 85 -4.99 21.16 12.73
N THR A 86 -4.11 20.74 11.83
CA THR A 86 -3.98 21.36 10.50
C THR A 86 -4.75 20.52 9.48
N TRP A 87 -5.21 21.16 8.40
CA TRP A 87 -5.87 20.44 7.32
C TRP A 87 -4.98 19.29 6.76
N GLN A 88 -3.64 19.45 6.77
CA GLN A 88 -2.71 18.38 6.39
C GLN A 88 -2.74 17.24 7.40
N GLY A 89 -2.88 17.51 8.69
CA GLY A 89 -3.04 16.49 9.72
C GLY A 89 -4.32 15.68 9.52
N LEU A 90 -5.45 16.35 9.28
CA LEU A 90 -6.73 15.71 8.95
C LEU A 90 -6.62 14.85 7.66
N ARG A 91 -5.98 15.38 6.62
CA ARG A 91 -5.68 14.65 5.39
C ARG A 91 -4.90 13.36 5.67
N ASP A 92 -3.80 13.48 6.40
CA ASP A 92 -2.90 12.37 6.68
C ASP A 92 -3.63 11.32 7.52
N LYS A 93 -4.46 11.72 8.49
CA LYS A 93 -5.34 10.82 9.25
C LYS A 93 -6.32 10.08 8.33
N ALA A 94 -7.03 10.79 7.46
CA ALA A 94 -7.96 10.19 6.52
C ALA A 94 -7.27 9.16 5.61
N ILE A 95 -6.06 9.48 5.09
CA ILE A 95 -5.28 8.56 4.28
C ILE A 95 -4.87 7.31 5.08
N LEU A 96 -4.34 7.48 6.29
CA LEU A 96 -3.90 6.34 7.11
C LEU A 96 -5.07 5.45 7.51
N THR A 97 -6.24 6.05 7.81
CA THR A 97 -7.45 5.29 8.10
C THR A 97 -7.95 4.52 6.88
N LEU A 98 -7.84 5.04 5.67
CA LEU A 98 -8.10 4.27 4.43
C LEU A 98 -7.12 3.11 4.23
N LEU A 99 -5.84 3.30 4.51
CA LEU A 99 -4.84 2.24 4.39
C LEU A 99 -5.09 1.10 5.38
N TYR A 100 -5.45 1.44 6.61
CA TYR A 100 -5.72 0.49 7.68
C TYR A 100 -7.15 -0.07 7.60
N GLY A 101 -8.16 0.80 7.43
CA GLY A 101 -9.56 0.41 7.43
C GLY A 101 -10.00 -0.30 6.16
N CYS A 102 -9.56 0.12 4.99
CA CYS A 102 -9.92 -0.50 3.70
C CYS A 102 -8.82 -1.39 3.12
N GLY A 103 -7.68 -1.51 3.78
CA GLY A 103 -6.56 -2.29 3.29
C GLY A 103 -6.04 -1.84 1.93
N LEU A 104 -6.14 -0.55 1.58
CA LEU A 104 -5.71 -0.03 0.30
C LEU A 104 -4.19 -0.01 0.17
N ARG A 105 -3.69 -0.17 -1.07
CA ARG A 105 -2.30 0.22 -1.37
C ARG A 105 -2.21 1.75 -1.34
N ILE A 106 -1.06 2.30 -0.93
CA ILE A 106 -0.88 3.75 -0.92
C ILE A 106 -1.19 4.40 -2.27
N SER A 107 -0.79 3.78 -3.38
CA SER A 107 -1.11 4.27 -4.73
C SER A 107 -2.61 4.26 -5.02
N GLU A 108 -3.34 3.26 -4.55
CA GLU A 108 -4.80 3.16 -4.70
C GLU A 108 -5.49 4.28 -3.92
N ALA A 109 -5.14 4.46 -2.64
CA ALA A 109 -5.70 5.51 -1.80
C ALA A 109 -5.44 6.92 -2.38
N LEU A 110 -4.21 7.18 -2.85
CA LEU A 110 -3.85 8.50 -3.38
C LEU A 110 -4.32 8.75 -4.83
N SER A 111 -4.80 7.71 -5.53
CA SER A 111 -5.41 7.87 -6.86
C SER A 111 -6.89 8.24 -6.82
N LEU A 112 -7.52 8.20 -5.64
CA LEU A 112 -8.93 8.55 -5.48
C LEU A 112 -9.22 10.00 -5.86
N ASN A 113 -10.39 10.22 -6.43
CA ASN A 113 -10.98 11.53 -6.71
C ASN A 113 -12.16 11.79 -5.77
N ILE A 114 -12.60 13.04 -5.69
CA ILE A 114 -13.74 13.44 -4.86
C ILE A 114 -15.00 12.62 -5.18
N GLY A 115 -15.26 12.36 -6.46
CA GLY A 115 -16.43 11.59 -6.88
C GLY A 115 -16.40 10.08 -6.57
N ASP A 116 -15.25 9.55 -6.16
CA ASP A 116 -15.14 8.13 -5.81
C ASP A 116 -15.73 7.84 -4.41
N ILE A 117 -15.94 8.88 -3.57
CA ILE A 117 -16.50 8.76 -2.22
C ILE A 117 -17.57 9.85 -2.04
N THR A 118 -18.82 9.42 -1.90
CA THR A 118 -19.93 10.28 -1.56
C THR A 118 -20.35 10.09 -0.10
N ALA A 119 -21.19 11.00 0.43
CA ALA A 119 -21.69 10.91 1.80
C ALA A 119 -22.44 9.60 2.08
N GLN A 120 -23.09 9.02 1.06
CA GLN A 120 -23.87 7.78 1.14
C GLN A 120 -23.10 6.55 0.69
N SER A 121 -21.83 6.67 0.28
CA SER A 121 -21.05 5.53 -0.21
C SER A 121 -20.83 4.50 0.91
N GLU A 122 -21.40 3.30 0.76
CA GLU A 122 -21.12 2.15 1.63
C GLU A 122 -19.94 1.33 1.13
N PHE A 123 -19.60 1.49 -0.14
CA PHE A 123 -18.49 0.82 -0.80
C PHE A 123 -17.63 1.78 -1.57
N LEU A 124 -16.34 1.48 -1.59
CA LEU A 124 -15.36 2.15 -2.41
C LEU A 124 -14.95 1.24 -3.57
N ARG A 125 -15.07 1.75 -4.80
CA ARG A 125 -14.58 1.05 -5.99
C ARG A 125 -13.10 1.38 -6.19
N VAL A 126 -12.25 0.36 -6.08
CA VAL A 126 -10.79 0.50 -6.16
C VAL A 126 -10.27 -0.12 -7.44
N LYS A 127 -9.52 0.66 -8.23
CA LYS A 127 -8.83 0.18 -9.43
C LYS A 127 -7.44 -0.32 -9.05
N GLY A 128 -7.18 -1.61 -9.32
CA GLY A 128 -5.91 -2.27 -9.05
C GLY A 128 -5.03 -2.41 -10.29
N LYS A 129 -3.97 -3.21 -10.15
CA LYS A 129 -3.04 -3.52 -11.26
C LYS A 129 -3.79 -4.22 -12.41
N GLY A 130 -3.56 -3.76 -13.65
CA GLY A 130 -4.20 -4.32 -14.84
C GLY A 130 -5.66 -3.89 -15.03
N ASN A 131 -6.04 -2.73 -14.49
CA ASN A 131 -7.38 -2.16 -14.58
C ASN A 131 -8.50 -3.05 -13.98
N LYS A 132 -8.12 -3.97 -13.09
CA LYS A 132 -9.08 -4.79 -12.34
C LYS A 132 -9.68 -3.96 -11.22
N GLU A 133 -11.00 -4.00 -11.11
CA GLU A 133 -11.73 -3.29 -10.05
C GLU A 133 -12.17 -4.26 -8.95
N ARG A 134 -12.23 -3.74 -7.73
CA ARG A 134 -12.83 -4.43 -6.58
C ARG A 134 -13.64 -3.46 -5.74
N LEU A 135 -14.65 -3.96 -5.06
CA LEU A 135 -15.41 -3.24 -4.06
C LEU A 135 -14.80 -3.49 -2.68
N VAL A 136 -14.67 -2.43 -1.90
CA VAL A 136 -14.20 -2.49 -0.52
C VAL A 136 -15.22 -1.76 0.34
N PRO A 137 -15.74 -2.37 1.44
CA PRO A 137 -16.65 -1.67 2.35
C PRO A 137 -16.00 -0.41 2.92
N LEU A 138 -16.77 0.64 3.06
CA LEU A 138 -16.32 1.94 3.55
C LEU A 138 -17.00 2.25 4.88
N LEU A 139 -16.27 2.11 5.97
CA LEU A 139 -16.77 2.36 7.32
C LEU A 139 -17.22 3.81 7.51
N PRO A 140 -18.26 4.07 8.31
CA PRO A 140 -18.72 5.43 8.63
C PRO A 140 -17.62 6.34 9.15
N ILE A 141 -16.75 5.82 10.03
CA ILE A 141 -15.63 6.56 10.61
C ILE A 141 -14.61 7.03 9.56
N ILE A 142 -14.40 6.27 8.49
CA ILE A 142 -13.51 6.67 7.39
C ILE A 142 -14.10 7.85 6.65
N ARG A 143 -15.42 7.82 6.38
CA ARG A 143 -16.13 8.97 5.77
C ARG A 143 -16.05 10.20 6.63
N GLN A 144 -16.21 10.07 7.95
CA GLN A 144 -16.09 11.19 8.89
C GLN A 144 -14.72 11.86 8.81
N TYR A 145 -13.62 11.10 8.79
CA TYR A 145 -12.28 11.66 8.66
C TYR A 145 -12.03 12.31 7.30
N ILE A 146 -12.58 11.74 6.23
CA ILE A 146 -12.49 12.34 4.89
C ILE A 146 -13.26 13.67 4.87
N ASN A 147 -14.49 13.70 5.39
CA ASN A 147 -15.30 14.91 5.46
C ASN A 147 -14.67 16.00 6.33
N ALA A 148 -14.10 15.63 7.48
CA ALA A 148 -13.36 16.56 8.33
C ALA A 148 -12.15 17.17 7.59
N TYR A 149 -11.41 16.37 6.83
CA TYR A 149 -10.34 16.87 5.97
C TYR A 149 -10.87 17.83 4.90
N LEU A 150 -11.94 17.47 4.19
CA LEU A 150 -12.50 18.30 3.11
C LEU A 150 -13.04 19.62 3.62
N ALA A 151 -13.62 19.65 4.82
CA ALA A 151 -14.13 20.88 5.45
C ALA A 151 -13.01 21.91 5.74
N GLU A 152 -11.83 21.44 6.11
CA GLU A 152 -10.69 22.28 6.48
C GLU A 152 -9.69 22.50 5.32
N CYS A 153 -9.88 21.80 4.19
CA CYS A 153 -9.00 21.92 3.04
C CYS A 153 -9.16 23.30 2.37
N PRO A 154 -8.07 24.10 2.23
CA PRO A 154 -8.17 25.45 1.67
C PRO A 154 -8.42 25.47 0.15
N TYR A 155 -8.30 24.33 -0.50
CA TYR A 155 -8.48 24.19 -1.94
C TYR A 155 -9.88 23.68 -2.26
N LYS A 156 -10.61 24.39 -3.12
CA LYS A 156 -11.88 23.91 -3.66
C LYS A 156 -11.61 22.76 -4.62
N GLN A 157 -12.35 21.67 -4.49
CA GLN A 157 -12.17 20.47 -5.30
C GLN A 157 -13.51 20.09 -5.94
N ASN A 158 -13.46 19.75 -7.22
CA ASN A 158 -14.60 19.27 -8.00
C ASN A 158 -14.61 17.73 -8.04
N VAL A 159 -15.72 17.14 -8.47
CA VAL A 159 -15.96 15.69 -8.46
C VAL A 159 -14.84 14.88 -9.16
N GLY A 160 -14.28 15.38 -10.26
CA GLY A 160 -13.22 14.71 -11.01
C GLY A 160 -11.80 14.95 -10.48
N GLU A 161 -11.64 15.84 -9.49
CA GLU A 161 -10.33 16.24 -8.98
C GLU A 161 -9.80 15.28 -7.89
N PRO A 162 -8.48 15.29 -7.64
CA PRO A 162 -7.89 14.44 -6.61
C PRO A 162 -8.52 14.64 -5.25
N LEU A 163 -8.85 13.54 -4.55
CA LEU A 163 -9.38 13.60 -3.19
C LEU A 163 -8.34 14.14 -2.20
N PHE A 164 -7.07 13.72 -2.31
CA PHE A 164 -6.01 14.13 -1.38
C PHE A 164 -4.99 15.04 -2.04
N LEU A 165 -4.85 16.25 -1.48
CA LEU A 165 -3.98 17.30 -2.02
C LEU A 165 -2.68 17.46 -1.22
N GLY A 166 -1.63 17.83 -1.94
CA GLY A 166 -0.37 18.32 -1.40
C GLY A 166 -0.49 19.78 -0.93
N ALA A 167 0.61 20.33 -0.39
CA ALA A 167 0.65 21.69 0.14
C ALA A 167 0.41 22.79 -0.91
N ARG A 168 0.51 22.47 -2.19
CA ARG A 168 0.32 23.42 -3.31
C ARG A 168 -0.98 23.20 -4.07
N GLY A 169 -1.88 22.33 -3.57
CA GLY A 169 -3.14 22.00 -4.24
C GLY A 169 -3.07 20.92 -5.30
N GLU A 170 -1.89 20.35 -5.59
CA GLU A 170 -1.73 19.22 -6.49
C GLU A 170 -2.03 17.86 -5.81
N ARG A 171 -2.25 16.79 -6.56
CA ARG A 171 -2.39 15.44 -6.01
C ARG A 171 -1.18 15.09 -5.14
N ILE A 172 -1.42 14.64 -3.92
CA ILE A 172 -0.36 14.34 -2.96
C ILE A 172 0.55 13.21 -3.44
N SER A 173 1.86 13.39 -3.24
CA SER A 173 2.86 12.36 -3.56
C SER A 173 2.91 11.28 -2.46
N PRO A 174 3.03 9.98 -2.81
CA PRO A 174 3.22 8.90 -1.85
C PRO A 174 4.39 9.11 -0.90
N ARG A 175 5.44 9.81 -1.35
CA ARG A 175 6.62 10.11 -0.54
C ARG A 175 6.30 10.98 0.68
N ILE A 176 5.30 11.88 0.58
CA ILE A 176 4.87 12.72 1.70
C ILE A 176 4.29 11.84 2.81
N ILE A 177 3.37 10.94 2.48
CA ILE A 177 2.77 10.02 3.45
C ILE A 177 3.80 9.04 4.03
N GLN A 178 4.72 8.53 3.22
CA GLN A 178 5.81 7.69 3.71
C GLN A 178 6.68 8.42 4.74
N ARG A 179 7.00 9.71 4.49
CA ARG A 179 7.75 10.55 5.45
C ARG A 179 6.95 10.81 6.72
N GLN A 180 5.63 11.03 6.63
CA GLN A 180 4.78 11.22 7.81
C GLN A 180 4.75 9.97 8.66
N ILE A 181 4.54 8.79 8.09
CA ILE A 181 4.61 7.53 8.83
C ILE A 181 5.99 7.37 9.47
N GLN A 182 7.06 7.72 8.77
CA GLN A 182 8.43 7.67 9.32
C GLN A 182 8.58 8.58 10.54
N LYS A 183 8.09 9.82 10.49
CA LYS A 183 8.12 10.74 11.62
C LYS A 183 7.30 10.21 12.79
N LEU A 184 6.08 9.73 12.55
CA LEU A 184 5.20 9.17 13.56
C LEU A 184 5.84 7.96 14.25
N ARG A 185 6.34 6.99 13.49
CA ARG A 185 6.97 5.81 14.09
C ARG A 185 8.20 6.16 14.93
N MET A 186 9.02 7.14 14.49
CA MET A 186 10.18 7.62 15.27
C MET A 186 9.74 8.29 16.58
N SER A 187 8.70 9.12 16.54
CA SER A 187 8.17 9.80 17.74
C SER A 187 7.49 8.84 18.73
N MET A 188 7.12 7.64 18.28
CA MET A 188 6.46 6.61 19.09
C MET A 188 7.38 5.44 19.44
N GLY A 189 8.65 5.46 19.04
CA GLY A 189 9.58 4.35 19.24
C GLY A 189 9.19 3.06 18.49
N LEU A 190 8.38 3.17 17.42
CA LEU A 190 7.94 2.02 16.66
C LEU A 190 9.01 1.55 15.67
N PRO A 191 9.05 0.25 15.33
CA PRO A 191 10.10 -0.32 14.48
C PRO A 191 10.04 0.19 13.04
N ASP A 192 11.17 0.09 12.35
CA ASP A 192 11.33 0.49 10.94
C ASP A 192 10.40 -0.22 9.96
N THR A 193 9.83 -1.34 10.37
CA THR A 193 8.87 -2.12 9.59
C THR A 193 7.51 -1.43 9.45
N VAL A 194 7.20 -0.40 10.28
CA VAL A 194 5.96 0.37 10.20
C VAL A 194 5.98 1.25 8.94
N THR A 195 5.21 0.83 7.96
CA THR A 195 5.12 1.43 6.63
C THR A 195 3.65 1.41 6.15
N PRO A 196 3.28 2.13 5.08
CA PRO A 196 1.95 2.00 4.48
C PRO A 196 1.57 0.55 4.14
N HIS A 197 2.56 -0.25 3.76
CA HIS A 197 2.34 -1.68 3.47
C HIS A 197 2.09 -2.50 4.74
N ALA A 198 2.73 -2.13 5.85
CA ALA A 198 2.49 -2.77 7.13
C ALA A 198 1.06 -2.51 7.63
N LEU A 199 0.52 -1.28 7.49
CA LEU A 199 -0.88 -0.98 7.83
C LEU A 199 -1.87 -1.86 7.05
N ARG A 200 -1.65 -2.00 5.75
CA ARG A 200 -2.45 -2.92 4.94
C ARG A 200 -2.28 -4.39 5.36
N HIS A 201 -1.09 -4.79 5.77
CA HIS A 201 -0.85 -6.14 6.28
C HIS A 201 -1.54 -6.36 7.63
N SER A 202 -1.52 -5.35 8.51
CA SER A 202 -2.23 -5.37 9.79
C SER A 202 -3.74 -5.53 9.59
N PHE A 203 -4.33 -4.78 8.64
CA PHE A 203 -5.72 -4.98 8.23
C PHE A 203 -6.03 -6.45 7.92
N ALA A 204 -5.25 -7.08 7.03
CA ALA A 204 -5.48 -8.47 6.66
C ALA A 204 -5.34 -9.45 7.83
N THR A 205 -4.28 -9.27 8.63
CA THR A 205 -3.98 -10.14 9.78
C THR A 205 -5.03 -10.02 10.88
N GLN A 206 -5.52 -8.81 11.11
CA GLN A 206 -6.51 -8.55 12.16
C GLN A 206 -7.89 -9.07 11.78
N LEU A 207 -8.32 -8.89 10.52
CA LEU A 207 -9.56 -9.52 10.03
C LEU A 207 -9.50 -11.05 10.17
N LEU A 208 -8.37 -11.65 9.81
CA LEU A 208 -8.18 -13.10 9.94
C LEU A 208 -8.23 -13.54 11.42
N ALA A 209 -7.58 -12.80 12.31
CA ALA A 209 -7.57 -13.08 13.76
C ALA A 209 -8.98 -12.95 14.39
N GLN A 210 -9.85 -12.10 13.83
CA GLN A 210 -11.24 -11.95 14.24
C GLN A 210 -12.20 -12.95 13.56
N GLY A 211 -11.66 -13.92 12.81
CA GLY A 211 -12.42 -15.02 12.21
C GLY A 211 -13.02 -14.73 10.84
N ALA A 212 -12.60 -13.64 10.16
CA ALA A 212 -13.02 -13.42 8.78
C ALA A 212 -12.44 -14.50 7.85
N ASP A 213 -13.23 -14.92 6.88
CA ASP A 213 -12.83 -15.93 5.90
C ASP A 213 -11.64 -15.45 5.05
N LEU A 214 -10.64 -16.32 4.86
CA LEU A 214 -9.43 -16.02 4.10
C LEU A 214 -9.73 -15.59 2.65
N ARG A 215 -10.75 -16.19 2.03
CA ARG A 215 -11.13 -15.87 0.66
C ARG A 215 -11.71 -14.46 0.56
N SER A 216 -12.58 -14.09 1.50
CA SER A 216 -13.13 -12.72 1.62
C SER A 216 -12.02 -11.69 1.81
N ILE A 217 -11.02 -11.98 2.65
CA ILE A 217 -9.86 -11.11 2.84
C ILE A 217 -9.03 -10.98 1.54
N GLN A 218 -8.81 -12.06 0.81
CA GLN A 218 -8.08 -12.04 -0.47
C GLN A 218 -8.82 -11.22 -1.54
N GLU A 219 -10.14 -11.28 -1.58
CA GLU A 219 -10.99 -10.48 -2.45
C GLU A 219 -10.90 -9.00 -2.10
N LEU A 220 -11.03 -8.62 -0.83
CA LEU A 220 -10.85 -7.25 -0.33
C LEU A 220 -9.47 -6.68 -0.70
N LEU A 221 -8.43 -7.50 -0.60
CA LEU A 221 -7.07 -7.10 -0.92
C LEU A 221 -6.77 -7.08 -2.42
N GLY A 222 -7.58 -7.70 -3.26
CA GLY A 222 -7.36 -7.78 -4.71
C GLY A 222 -6.09 -8.56 -5.04
N HIS A 223 -5.97 -9.79 -4.55
CA HIS A 223 -4.88 -10.70 -4.90
C HIS A 223 -5.11 -11.25 -6.31
N ALA A 224 -4.13 -11.03 -7.20
CA ALA A 224 -4.24 -11.24 -8.65
C ALA A 224 -4.51 -12.69 -9.10
N SER A 225 -4.29 -13.68 -8.24
CA SER A 225 -4.42 -15.10 -8.58
C SER A 225 -5.87 -15.61 -8.62
N LEU A 226 -6.83 -14.85 -8.06
CA LEU A 226 -8.23 -15.24 -7.97
C LEU A 226 -9.21 -14.24 -8.62
N CYS A 227 -8.76 -13.04 -8.97
CA CYS A 227 -9.61 -12.02 -9.61
C CYS A 227 -9.61 -12.16 -11.14
N THR A 228 -10.42 -13.06 -11.65
CA THR A 228 -11.15 -12.79 -12.89
C THR A 228 -12.12 -11.64 -12.61
N THR A 229 -12.46 -10.86 -13.64
CA THR A 229 -13.45 -9.78 -13.60
C THR A 229 -14.80 -10.34 -13.07
N GLN A 230 -14.92 -10.54 -11.76
CA GLN A 230 -16.14 -11.03 -11.14
C GLN A 230 -17.10 -9.85 -11.01
N ARG A 231 -18.25 -9.93 -11.66
CA ARG A 231 -19.42 -9.17 -11.25
C ARG A 231 -19.83 -9.73 -9.90
N TYR A 232 -19.69 -8.94 -8.85
CA TYR A 232 -20.22 -9.31 -7.55
C TYR A 232 -21.75 -9.39 -7.66
N THR A 233 -22.34 -10.48 -7.17
CA THR A 233 -23.79 -10.56 -6.97
C THR A 233 -24.15 -9.80 -5.68
N ASP A 234 -25.39 -9.33 -5.57
CA ASP A 234 -25.84 -8.60 -4.37
C ASP A 234 -25.64 -9.43 -3.10
N VAL A 235 -25.89 -10.73 -3.15
CA VAL A 235 -25.64 -11.67 -2.03
C VAL A 235 -24.16 -11.75 -1.63
N GLN A 236 -23.24 -11.66 -2.59
CA GLN A 236 -21.80 -11.65 -2.30
C GLN A 236 -21.37 -10.32 -1.64
N ILE A 237 -21.98 -9.21 -2.07
CA ILE A 237 -21.73 -7.88 -1.50
C ILE A 237 -22.20 -7.84 -0.05
N GLU A 238 -23.42 -8.28 0.24
CA GLU A 238 -23.96 -8.33 1.60
C GLU A 238 -23.13 -9.24 2.52
N THR A 239 -22.72 -10.40 2.03
CA THR A 239 -21.88 -11.32 2.79
C THR A 239 -20.52 -10.70 3.11
N LEU A 240 -19.88 -10.07 2.12
CA LEU A 240 -18.59 -9.39 2.29
C LEU A 240 -18.69 -8.25 3.31
N GLN A 241 -19.77 -7.46 3.24
CA GLN A 241 -20.05 -6.36 4.15
C GLN A 241 -20.24 -6.88 5.58
N ARG A 242 -21.06 -7.89 5.78
CA ARG A 242 -21.33 -8.49 7.08
C ARG A 242 -20.07 -9.06 7.74
N GLU A 243 -19.28 -9.82 7.00
CA GLU A 243 -18.00 -10.38 7.49
C GLU A 243 -17.00 -9.27 7.83
N TYR A 244 -16.96 -8.21 7.03
CA TYR A 244 -16.10 -7.07 7.27
C TYR A 244 -16.50 -6.29 8.53
N HIS A 245 -17.77 -5.92 8.68
CA HIS A 245 -18.28 -5.22 9.87
C HIS A 245 -18.09 -6.04 11.15
N LYS A 246 -18.34 -7.35 11.10
CA LYS A 246 -18.15 -8.24 12.24
C LYS A 246 -16.70 -8.33 12.71
N ALA A 247 -15.75 -8.32 11.77
CA ALA A 247 -14.35 -8.59 12.05
C ALA A 247 -13.47 -7.34 12.13
N HIS A 248 -13.94 -6.15 11.71
CA HIS A 248 -13.07 -4.98 11.63
C HIS A 248 -12.92 -4.27 12.99
N PRO A 249 -11.67 -4.00 13.47
CA PRO A 249 -11.45 -3.36 14.77
C PRO A 249 -12.05 -1.95 14.89
N LEU A 250 -12.08 -1.15 13.80
CA LEU A 250 -12.68 0.20 13.78
C LEU A 250 -14.21 0.23 13.94
N GLU A 251 -14.90 -0.92 13.86
CA GLU A 251 -16.34 -1.01 14.14
C GLU A 251 -16.65 -1.20 15.61
N LYS A 252 -15.65 -1.49 16.43
CA LYS A 252 -15.81 -1.79 17.87
C LYS A 252 -15.52 -0.59 18.77
N GLU A 253 -15.21 0.57 18.18
CA GLU A 253 -15.11 1.86 18.83
C GLU A 253 -16.41 2.68 18.64
#